data_354c26c335daec1b8ef39cc9f38ee23d
#
_entry.id   354c26c335daec1b8ef39cc9f38ee23d
#
_cell.length_a   1.000
_cell.length_b   1.000
_cell.length_c   1.000
_cell.angle_alpha   90.00
_cell.angle_beta   90.00
_cell.angle_gamma   90.00
#
_symmetry.space_group_name_H-M   'P 1'
#
loop_
_entity.id
_entity.type
_entity.pdbx_description
1 polymer ?
#
loop_
_entity_poly.entity_id
_entity_poly.type
_entity_poly.pdbx_seq_one_letter_code
_entity_poly.pdbx_strand_id
1 'polypeptide(L)'
;SRVIKENLEWLDPLFQGYVEASYRHCPDPCCQATNIFFDLADLLYLHSLPASIPDSQTRISNGDPCLYLTEQGCVLPRIHRPHICTWFMCDLHYECFGTEQPKIQREFVRRLEKIRHHRQKLTHLYDPGAGF
;
A
#
# COMPACT_ATOMS: atom_id res chain seq x y z
N SER A 1 6.96 11.29 -7.37
CA SER A 1 7.27 9.94 -6.88
C SER A 1 8.14 9.94 -5.64
N ARG A 2 9.07 10.89 -5.54
CA ARG A 2 9.86 11.03 -4.30
C ARG A 2 8.97 11.32 -3.10
N VAL A 3 7.96 12.15 -3.26
CA VAL A 3 7.01 12.47 -2.19
C VAL A 3 6.24 11.22 -1.77
N ILE A 4 5.77 10.43 -2.73
CA ILE A 4 5.07 9.17 -2.44
C ILE A 4 5.98 8.24 -1.63
N LYS A 5 7.20 8.05 -2.11
CA LYS A 5 8.18 7.17 -1.44
C LYS A 5 8.47 7.62 -0.01
N GLU A 6 8.73 8.90 0.20
CA GLU A 6 9.05 9.45 1.53
C GLU A 6 7.89 9.26 2.51
N ASN A 7 6.66 9.45 2.05
CA ASN A 7 5.49 9.24 2.90
C ASN A 7 5.26 7.76 3.21
N LEU A 8 5.50 6.88 2.25
CA LEU A 8 5.43 5.43 2.49
C LEU A 8 6.48 4.98 3.50
N GLU A 9 7.69 5.52 3.41
CA GLU A 9 8.76 5.21 4.36
C GLU A 9 8.41 5.66 5.78
N TRP A 10 7.73 6.80 5.92
CA TRP A 10 7.25 7.26 7.23
C TRP A 10 6.18 6.33 7.80
N LEU A 11 5.26 5.86 6.95
CA LEU A 11 4.15 4.99 7.35
C LEU A 11 4.59 3.56 7.65
N ASP A 12 5.67 3.09 7.05
CA ASP A 12 6.06 1.68 7.10
C ASP A 12 6.22 1.13 8.52
N PRO A 13 6.93 1.79 9.46
CA PRO A 13 7.06 1.26 10.82
C PRO A 13 5.72 1.07 11.53
N LEU A 14 4.76 1.96 11.28
CA LEU A 14 3.42 1.85 11.87
C LEU A 14 2.67 0.65 11.31
N PHE A 15 2.64 0.51 9.99
CA PHE A 15 2.00 -0.64 9.36
C PHE A 15 2.68 -1.95 9.75
N GLN A 16 4.00 -1.97 9.84
CA GLN A 16 4.74 -3.16 10.25
C GLN A 16 4.34 -3.58 11.66
N GLY A 17 4.21 -2.62 12.57
CA GLY A 17 3.73 -2.89 13.92
C GLY A 17 2.31 -3.45 13.94
N TYR A 18 1.42 -2.90 13.11
CA TYR A 18 0.04 -3.38 13.01
C TYR A 18 -0.02 -4.81 12.46
N VAL A 19 0.78 -5.10 11.44
CA VAL A 19 0.86 -6.44 10.86
C VAL A 19 1.38 -7.44 11.90
N GLU A 20 2.43 -7.11 12.62
CA GLU A 20 2.99 -8.00 13.66
C GLU A 20 1.98 -8.28 14.77
N ALA A 21 1.18 -7.27 15.14
CA ALA A 21 0.18 -7.42 16.19
C ALA A 21 -1.02 -8.26 15.75
N SER A 22 -1.36 -8.24 14.44
CA SER A 22 -2.61 -8.80 13.94
C SER A 22 -2.46 -10.05 13.08
N TYR A 23 -1.35 -10.23 12.40
CA TYR A 23 -1.19 -11.25 11.36
C TYR A 23 -1.50 -12.67 11.87
N ARG A 24 -0.98 -13.03 13.05
CA ARG A 24 -1.17 -14.36 13.64
C ARG A 24 -2.60 -14.62 14.11
N HIS A 25 -3.37 -13.57 14.34
CA HIS A 25 -4.72 -13.62 14.88
C HIS A 25 -5.79 -13.37 13.82
N CYS A 26 -5.38 -13.04 12.59
CA CYS A 26 -6.31 -12.79 11.50
C CYS A 26 -6.58 -14.09 10.75
N PRO A 27 -7.80 -14.66 10.85
CA PRO A 27 -8.12 -15.91 10.16
C PRO A 27 -8.17 -15.74 8.64
N ASP A 28 -8.31 -14.51 8.16
CA ASP A 28 -8.49 -14.21 6.75
C ASP A 28 -7.71 -12.94 6.40
N PRO A 29 -6.38 -13.06 6.18
CA PRO A 29 -5.54 -11.90 5.89
C PRO A 29 -6.04 -11.10 4.70
N CYS A 30 -5.93 -9.77 4.77
CA CYS A 30 -6.36 -8.86 3.71
C CYS A 30 -5.80 -9.22 2.36
N CYS A 31 -4.55 -9.71 2.30
CA CYS A 31 -3.90 -10.14 1.07
C CYS A 31 -4.59 -11.31 0.39
N GLN A 32 -5.40 -12.08 1.12
CA GLN A 32 -6.15 -13.20 0.57
C GLN A 32 -7.61 -12.83 0.31
N ALA A 33 -8.19 -11.97 1.15
CA ALA A 33 -9.61 -11.64 1.11
C ALA A 33 -9.96 -10.53 0.13
N THR A 34 -9.01 -9.66 -0.23
CA THR A 34 -9.23 -8.46 -1.03
C THR A 34 -8.59 -8.61 -2.41
N ASN A 35 -9.28 -8.10 -3.43
CA ASN A 35 -8.74 -8.02 -4.80
C ASN A 35 -7.63 -6.97 -4.86
N ILE A 36 -6.41 -7.40 -4.59
CA ILE A 36 -5.23 -6.54 -4.59
C ILE A 36 -4.54 -6.63 -5.95
N PHE A 37 -4.22 -5.48 -6.52
CA PHE A 37 -3.54 -5.40 -7.83
C PHE A 37 -2.74 -4.10 -7.95
N PHE A 38 -1.76 -4.10 -8.86
CA PHE A 38 -1.07 -2.87 -9.25
C PHE A 38 -1.94 -2.10 -10.25
N ASP A 39 -2.32 -0.88 -9.92
CA ASP A 39 -3.06 -0.01 -10.83
C ASP A 39 -2.10 0.86 -11.66
N LEU A 40 -2.65 1.71 -12.54
CA LEU A 40 -1.82 2.56 -13.40
C LEU A 40 -0.91 3.49 -12.60
N ALA A 41 -1.44 4.10 -11.54
CA ALA A 41 -0.62 5.00 -10.71
C ALA A 41 0.51 4.25 -10.01
N ASP A 42 0.27 3.01 -9.58
CA ASP A 42 1.32 2.15 -9.02
C ASP A 42 2.44 1.91 -10.03
N LEU A 43 2.07 1.58 -11.25
CA LEU A 43 3.05 1.30 -12.30
C LEU A 43 3.87 2.56 -12.65
N LEU A 44 3.22 3.70 -12.76
CA LEU A 44 3.91 4.97 -13.01
C LEU A 44 4.87 5.33 -11.88
N TYR A 45 4.43 5.14 -10.65
CA TYR A 45 5.26 5.38 -9.47
C TYR A 45 6.48 4.44 -9.47
N LEU A 46 6.27 3.15 -9.68
CA LEU A 46 7.36 2.17 -9.68
C LEU A 46 8.38 2.44 -10.79
N HIS A 47 7.91 2.83 -11.98
CA HIS A 47 8.81 3.20 -13.08
C HIS A 47 9.68 4.41 -12.75
N SER A 48 9.26 5.28 -11.86
CA SER A 48 10.02 6.47 -11.48
C SER A 48 11.09 6.17 -10.43
N LEU A 49 11.07 5.00 -9.82
CA LEU A 49 12.06 4.59 -8.83
C LEU A 49 13.24 3.91 -9.50
N PRO A 50 14.45 3.99 -8.92
CA PRO A 50 15.60 3.26 -9.44
C PRO A 50 15.57 1.76 -9.16
N ALA A 51 14.55 1.28 -8.44
CA ALA A 51 14.42 -0.12 -8.07
C ALA A 51 13.74 -0.94 -9.16
N SER A 52 13.90 -2.26 -9.10
CA SER A 52 13.28 -3.19 -10.04
C SER A 52 11.77 -3.18 -9.89
N ILE A 53 11.07 -3.19 -11.04
CA ILE A 53 9.62 -3.36 -11.09
C ILE A 53 9.30 -4.83 -10.84
N PRO A 54 8.24 -5.16 -10.08
CA PRO A 54 7.82 -6.55 -9.93
C PRO A 54 7.53 -7.21 -11.28
N ASP A 55 7.93 -8.47 -11.44
CA ASP A 55 7.84 -9.19 -12.70
C ASP A 55 6.41 -9.47 -13.14
N SER A 56 5.45 -9.44 -12.22
CA SER A 56 4.07 -9.79 -12.53
C SER A 56 3.10 -9.04 -11.65
N GLN A 57 1.82 -9.09 -12.01
CA GLN A 57 0.74 -8.67 -11.13
C GLN A 57 0.71 -9.52 -9.85
N THR A 58 -0.08 -9.07 -8.88
CA THR A 58 -0.19 -9.72 -7.57
C THR A 58 -0.81 -11.11 -7.64
N ARG A 59 -1.56 -11.40 -8.70
CA ARG A 59 -2.23 -12.70 -8.87
C ARG A 59 -2.47 -13.00 -10.35
N ILE A 60 -2.64 -14.28 -10.64
CA ILE A 60 -2.87 -14.76 -12.01
C ILE A 60 -4.34 -14.60 -12.39
N SER A 61 -5.23 -14.93 -11.47
CA SER A 61 -6.68 -14.85 -11.69
C SER A 61 -7.38 -14.24 -10.48
N ASN A 62 -8.60 -13.75 -10.69
CA ASN A 62 -9.43 -13.26 -9.60
C ASN A 62 -9.67 -14.37 -8.58
N GLY A 63 -9.54 -14.03 -7.31
CA GLY A 63 -9.74 -14.98 -6.22
C GLY A 63 -8.47 -15.73 -5.80
N ASP A 64 -7.41 -15.69 -6.59
CA ASP A 64 -6.13 -16.28 -6.21
C ASP A 64 -5.48 -15.48 -5.07
N PRO A 65 -4.70 -16.15 -4.21
CA PRO A 65 -3.88 -15.43 -3.22
C PRO A 65 -2.84 -14.55 -3.90
N CYS A 66 -2.43 -13.50 -3.22
CA CYS A 66 -1.36 -12.64 -3.70
C CYS A 66 -0.04 -13.42 -3.84
N LEU A 67 0.59 -13.31 -5.00
CA LEU A 67 1.85 -14.03 -5.31
C LEU A 67 3.01 -13.61 -4.41
N TYR A 68 2.96 -12.42 -3.82
CA TYR A 68 4.02 -11.88 -2.98
C TYR A 68 3.80 -12.16 -1.49
N LEU A 69 2.71 -12.85 -1.14
CA LEU A 69 2.42 -13.21 0.25
C LEU A 69 3.12 -14.52 0.59
N THR A 70 3.83 -14.53 1.72
CA THR A 70 4.46 -15.73 2.28
C THR A 70 3.96 -15.97 3.70
N GLU A 71 4.39 -17.07 4.31
CA GLU A 71 4.09 -17.38 5.70
C GLU A 71 4.59 -16.29 6.67
N GLN A 72 5.62 -15.54 6.24
CA GLN A 72 6.21 -14.46 7.03
C GLN A 72 5.67 -13.08 6.63
N GLY A 73 4.67 -13.02 5.77
CA GLY A 73 4.08 -11.79 5.27
C GLY A 73 4.48 -11.50 3.82
N CYS A 74 4.28 -10.26 3.40
CA CYS A 74 4.58 -9.82 2.03
C CYS A 74 6.10 -9.71 1.81
N VAL A 75 6.59 -10.26 0.70
CA VAL A 75 8.02 -10.18 0.35
C VAL A 75 8.42 -8.83 -0.22
N LEU A 76 7.45 -8.02 -0.68
CA LEU A 76 7.75 -6.69 -1.22
C LEU A 76 7.96 -5.68 -0.10
N PRO A 77 8.99 -4.83 -0.18
CA PRO A 77 9.10 -3.68 0.72
C PRO A 77 7.92 -2.74 0.53
N ARG A 78 7.57 -1.98 1.57
CA ARG A 78 6.39 -1.08 1.55
C ARG A 78 6.38 -0.17 0.32
N ILE A 79 7.52 0.38 -0.04
CA ILE A 79 7.62 1.33 -1.16
C ILE A 79 7.37 0.69 -2.53
N HIS A 80 7.33 -0.63 -2.62
CA HIS A 80 7.07 -1.36 -3.87
C HIS A 80 5.70 -2.01 -3.91
N ARG A 81 4.91 -1.92 -2.83
CA ARG A 81 3.59 -2.55 -2.76
C ARG A 81 2.53 -1.74 -3.49
N PRO A 82 1.47 -2.38 -4.02
CA PRO A 82 0.32 -1.65 -4.54
C PRO A 82 -0.26 -0.70 -3.50
N HIS A 83 -0.79 0.44 -3.93
CA HIS A 83 -1.35 1.44 -3.02
C HIS A 83 -2.47 0.87 -2.14
N ILE A 84 -3.29 -0.02 -2.70
CA ILE A 84 -4.37 -0.65 -1.94
C ILE A 84 -3.85 -1.36 -0.68
N CYS A 85 -2.61 -1.89 -0.71
CA CYS A 85 -1.98 -2.50 0.47
C CYS A 85 -1.64 -1.47 1.54
N THR A 86 -1.58 -0.20 1.19
CA THR A 86 -1.24 0.88 2.11
C THR A 86 -2.47 1.50 2.75
N TRP A 87 -3.53 1.77 1.98
CA TRP A 87 -4.69 2.45 2.55
C TRP A 87 -5.72 1.48 3.15
N PHE A 88 -5.73 0.23 2.72
CA PHE A 88 -6.70 -0.74 3.26
C PHE A 88 -6.26 -1.22 4.63
N MET A 89 -7.14 -1.11 5.61
CA MET A 89 -6.90 -1.56 6.98
C MET A 89 -8.02 -2.47 7.43
N CYS A 90 -7.67 -3.65 7.94
CA CYS A 90 -8.64 -4.55 8.55
C CYS A 90 -9.02 -4.04 9.95
N ASP A 91 -10.05 -4.66 10.56
CA ASP A 91 -10.55 -4.25 11.87
C ASP A 91 -9.44 -4.26 12.94
N LEU A 92 -8.56 -5.27 12.90
CA LEU A 92 -7.46 -5.37 13.87
C LEU A 92 -6.46 -4.21 13.69
N HIS A 93 -6.18 -3.82 12.45
CA HIS A 93 -5.33 -2.65 12.17
C HIS A 93 -5.98 -1.37 12.66
N TYR A 94 -7.29 -1.19 12.47
CA TYR A 94 -8.00 -0.04 13.00
C TYR A 94 -7.96 0.03 14.52
N GLU A 95 -8.05 -1.11 15.20
CA GLU A 95 -7.91 -1.15 16.66
C GLU A 95 -6.52 -0.67 17.08
N CYS A 96 -5.47 -1.17 16.44
CA CYS A 96 -4.10 -0.72 16.70
C CYS A 96 -3.94 0.78 16.45
N PHE A 97 -4.46 1.27 15.32
CA PHE A 97 -4.43 2.69 14.98
C PHE A 97 -5.16 3.52 16.03
N GLY A 98 -6.28 3.03 16.55
CA GLY A 98 -7.06 3.70 17.58
C GLY A 98 -6.32 3.89 18.89
N THR A 99 -5.29 3.08 19.17
CA THR A 99 -4.46 3.21 20.38
C THR A 99 -3.33 4.22 20.22
N GLU A 100 -3.08 4.71 18.99
CA GLU A 100 -2.04 5.69 18.75
C GLU A 100 -2.42 7.05 19.36
N GLN A 101 -1.40 7.84 19.67
CA GLN A 101 -1.62 9.21 20.12
C GLN A 101 -2.30 10.04 19.02
N PRO A 102 -3.19 11.00 19.40
CA PRO A 102 -3.89 11.83 18.40
C PRO A 102 -2.96 12.51 17.40
N LYS A 103 -1.78 12.93 17.82
CA LYS A 103 -0.78 13.54 16.96
C LYS A 103 -0.32 12.57 15.86
N ILE A 104 -0.10 11.30 16.22
CA ILE A 104 0.31 10.27 15.29
C ILE A 104 -0.83 9.95 14.33
N GLN A 105 -2.07 9.85 14.83
CA GLN A 105 -3.23 9.60 13.99
C GLN A 105 -3.42 10.70 12.93
N ARG A 106 -3.27 11.96 13.31
CA ARG A 106 -3.37 13.08 12.37
C ARG A 106 -2.28 13.04 11.32
N GLU A 107 -1.04 12.76 11.72
CA GLU A 107 0.07 12.67 10.79
C GLU A 107 -0.09 11.49 9.83
N PHE A 108 -0.58 10.36 10.31
CA PHE A 108 -0.87 9.17 9.50
C PHE A 108 -1.85 9.51 8.37
N VAL A 109 -2.98 10.15 8.72
CA VAL A 109 -3.99 10.55 7.73
C VAL A 109 -3.41 11.57 6.74
N ARG A 110 -2.64 12.53 7.23
CA ARG A 110 -2.01 13.55 6.39
C ARG A 110 -1.08 12.92 5.35
N ARG A 111 -0.30 11.91 5.78
CA ARG A 111 0.62 11.20 4.87
C ARG A 111 -0.13 10.42 3.80
N LEU A 112 -1.20 9.72 4.17
CA LEU A 112 -2.03 9.00 3.21
C LEU A 112 -2.66 9.94 2.17
N GLU A 113 -3.14 11.09 2.61
CA GLU A 113 -3.72 12.08 1.70
C GLU A 113 -2.70 12.67 0.75
N LYS A 114 -1.48 12.92 1.21
CA LYS A 114 -0.38 13.36 0.34
C LYS A 114 -0.06 12.32 -0.74
N ILE A 115 -0.01 11.05 -0.36
CA ILE A 115 0.24 9.97 -1.32
C ILE A 115 -0.87 9.97 -2.37
N ARG A 116 -2.13 10.01 -1.95
CA ARG A 116 -3.27 10.02 -2.87
C ARG A 116 -3.19 11.18 -3.85
N HIS A 117 -2.90 12.37 -3.34
CA HIS A 117 -2.80 13.57 -4.17
C HIS A 117 -1.70 13.45 -5.23
N HIS A 118 -0.53 12.97 -4.83
CA HIS A 118 0.59 12.81 -5.76
C HIS A 118 0.36 11.68 -6.77
N ARG A 119 -0.36 10.63 -6.39
CA ARG A 119 -0.78 9.58 -7.32
C ARG A 119 -1.71 10.13 -8.40
N GLN A 120 -2.66 10.97 -8.01
CA GLN A 120 -3.54 11.64 -8.98
C GLN A 120 -2.75 12.52 -9.96
N LYS A 121 -1.75 13.23 -9.47
CA LYS A 121 -0.86 14.02 -10.33
C LYS A 121 -0.11 13.15 -11.33
N LEU A 122 0.37 11.99 -10.92
CA LEU A 122 1.07 11.07 -11.82
C LEU A 122 0.19 10.64 -12.98
N THR A 123 -1.02 10.18 -12.70
CA THR A 123 -1.95 9.74 -13.75
C THR A 123 -2.37 10.90 -14.65
N HIS A 124 -2.58 12.08 -14.11
CA HIS A 124 -2.93 13.25 -14.88
C HIS A 124 -1.81 13.67 -15.85
N LEU A 125 -0.56 13.65 -15.38
CA LEU A 125 0.61 13.98 -16.22
C LEU A 125 0.83 12.95 -17.32
N TYR A 126 0.52 11.68 -17.04
CA TYR A 126 0.66 10.63 -18.04
C TYR A 126 -0.31 10.83 -19.21
N ASP A 127 -1.55 11.24 -18.94
CA ASP A 127 -2.56 11.44 -19.97
C ASP A 127 -3.45 12.65 -19.66
N PRO A 128 -2.89 13.86 -19.72
CA PRO A 128 -3.61 15.07 -19.33
C PRO A 128 -4.76 15.43 -20.25
N GLY A 129 -4.76 14.91 -21.48
CA GLY A 129 -5.76 15.24 -22.48
C GLY A 129 -6.88 14.22 -22.64
N ALA A 130 -6.80 13.08 -21.98
CA ALA A 130 -7.74 11.98 -22.19
C ALA A 130 -9.07 12.13 -21.46
N GLY A 131 -9.14 13.02 -20.51
CA GLY A 131 -10.38 13.25 -19.78
C GLY A 131 -10.83 12.06 -18.95
N PHE A 132 -9.91 11.26 -18.49
CA PHE A 132 -10.23 10.14 -17.63
C PHE A 132 -10.82 10.58 -16.33
#